data_425adad3221788aa319149c7ca84647f
#
_entry.id   425adad3221788aa319149c7ca84647f
#
_cell.length_a   1.000
_cell.length_b   1.000
_cell.length_c   1.000
_cell.angle_alpha   90.00
_cell.angle_beta   90.00
_cell.angle_gamma   90.00
#
_symmetry.space_group_name_H-M   'P 1'
#
loop_
_entity.id
_entity.type
_entity.pdbx_description
1 polymer ?
#
loop_
_entity_poly.entity_id
_entity_poly.type
_entity_poly.pdbx_seq_one_letter_code
_entity_poly.pdbx_strand_id
1 'polypeptide(L)'
;MAFDPKKEDFDRLFIHHLIETGATEPPNSQQFNSYVAHFSDNPDALIASDEDRAFHLMAQAVEKIDYLLPTVNEPEGRPLELDSQKLLARACELDPHCFDALRMHQAMVCTALEDHFQYLVEQEEEVHQICIEKGTAAAKGVSEEFAEAVVELAMRPYYRWLAALATRALLSGRNKAAISYGQKLF
;
A
#
# COMPACT_ATOMS: atom_id res chain seq x y z
N MET A 1 2.96 -13.61 -1.47
CA MET A 1 1.55 -13.65 -1.04
C MET A 1 0.78 -12.62 -1.87
N ALA A 2 -0.42 -12.93 -2.35
CA ALA A 2 -1.21 -11.94 -3.07
C ALA A 2 -1.57 -10.77 -2.13
N PHE A 3 -1.59 -9.54 -2.66
CA PHE A 3 -1.96 -8.36 -1.91
C PHE A 3 -3.47 -8.41 -1.59
N ASP A 4 -3.82 -8.39 -0.31
CA ASP A 4 -5.19 -8.27 0.16
C ASP A 4 -5.36 -6.85 0.75
N PRO A 5 -6.03 -5.94 0.02
CA PRO A 5 -6.13 -4.54 0.42
C PRO A 5 -6.91 -4.35 1.72
N LYS A 6 -7.98 -5.12 1.95
CA LYS A 6 -8.78 -5.02 3.17
C LYS A 6 -8.01 -5.49 4.40
N LYS A 7 -7.29 -6.59 4.24
CA LYS A 7 -6.45 -7.11 5.33
C LYS A 7 -5.34 -6.13 5.68
N GLU A 8 -4.65 -5.57 4.70
CA GLU A 8 -3.57 -4.63 4.98
C GLU A 8 -4.07 -3.31 5.53
N ASP A 9 -5.23 -2.82 5.08
CA ASP A 9 -5.89 -1.64 5.65
C ASP A 9 -6.20 -1.85 7.14
N PHE A 10 -6.79 -3.01 7.47
CA PHE A 10 -7.00 -3.42 8.85
C PHE A 10 -5.68 -3.48 9.64
N ASP A 11 -4.64 -4.14 9.12
CA ASP A 11 -3.35 -4.30 9.79
C ASP A 11 -2.73 -2.92 10.10
N ARG A 12 -2.79 -1.97 9.16
CA ARG A 12 -2.27 -0.59 9.34
C ARG A 12 -3.03 0.19 10.40
N LEU A 13 -4.35 0.25 10.29
CA LEU A 13 -5.19 0.96 11.25
C LEU A 13 -5.04 0.37 12.65
N PHE A 14 -4.95 -0.96 12.77
CA PHE A 14 -4.77 -1.63 14.04
C PHE A 14 -3.41 -1.32 14.68
N ILE A 15 -2.33 -1.39 13.91
CA ILE A 15 -0.97 -1.06 14.41
C ILE A 15 -0.88 0.40 14.80
N HIS A 16 -1.42 1.34 14.00
CA HIS A 16 -1.47 2.75 14.36
C HIS A 16 -2.23 2.99 15.66
N HIS A 17 -3.40 2.39 15.81
CA HIS A 17 -4.18 2.47 17.05
C HIS A 17 -3.39 1.94 18.26
N LEU A 18 -2.69 0.81 18.14
CA LEU A 18 -1.89 0.25 19.21
C LEU A 18 -0.75 1.22 19.63
N ILE A 19 -0.03 1.78 18.65
CA ILE A 19 1.05 2.74 18.91
C ILE A 19 0.51 4.01 19.56
N GLU A 20 -0.59 4.58 19.07
CA GLU A 20 -1.23 5.78 19.63
C GLU A 20 -1.74 5.57 21.06
N THR A 21 -2.20 4.37 21.38
CA THR A 21 -2.64 3.99 22.74
C THR A 21 -1.49 3.59 23.65
N GLY A 22 -0.23 3.69 23.18
CA GLY A 22 0.98 3.43 23.95
C GLY A 22 1.29 1.95 24.16
N ALA A 23 0.80 1.07 23.29
CA ALA A 23 1.15 -0.34 23.31
C ALA A 23 2.63 -0.51 22.94
N THR A 24 3.37 -1.28 23.74
CA THR A 24 4.78 -1.62 23.52
C THR A 24 4.99 -3.08 23.13
N GLU A 25 3.95 -3.90 23.26
CA GLU A 25 3.94 -5.33 22.99
C GLU A 25 2.88 -5.66 21.94
N PRO A 26 3.01 -6.79 21.21
CA PRO A 26 1.98 -7.29 20.31
C PRO A 26 0.64 -7.48 21.06
N PRO A 27 -0.50 -7.29 20.37
CA PRO A 27 -1.80 -7.39 20.99
C PRO A 27 -2.12 -8.82 21.43
N ASN A 28 -2.78 -8.96 22.57
CA ASN A 28 -3.37 -10.23 22.96
C ASN A 28 -4.66 -10.51 22.16
N SER A 29 -5.14 -11.78 22.23
CA SER A 29 -6.32 -12.22 21.47
C SER A 29 -7.59 -11.43 21.80
N GLN A 30 -7.74 -10.94 23.02
CA GLN A 30 -8.93 -10.15 23.42
C GLN A 30 -8.89 -8.74 22.79
N GLN A 31 -7.75 -8.08 22.81
CA GLN A 31 -7.54 -6.79 22.17
C GLN A 31 -7.78 -6.90 20.66
N PHE A 32 -7.20 -7.93 20.04
CA PHE A 32 -7.40 -8.21 18.61
C PHE A 32 -8.87 -8.40 18.26
N ASN A 33 -9.58 -9.29 18.97
CA ASN A 33 -10.99 -9.58 18.69
C ASN A 33 -11.89 -8.35 18.90
N SER A 34 -11.61 -7.55 19.93
CA SER A 34 -12.35 -6.30 20.17
C SER A 34 -12.18 -5.32 19.02
N TYR A 35 -10.95 -5.18 18.51
CA TYR A 35 -10.66 -4.29 17.38
C TYR A 35 -11.29 -4.79 16.08
N VAL A 36 -11.24 -6.11 15.82
CA VAL A 36 -11.91 -6.72 14.65
C VAL A 36 -13.39 -6.38 14.62
N ALA A 37 -14.07 -6.46 15.75
CA ALA A 37 -15.50 -6.10 15.83
C ALA A 37 -15.72 -4.62 15.45
N HIS A 38 -14.92 -3.69 15.99
CA HIS A 38 -15.02 -2.27 15.66
C HIS A 38 -14.74 -1.99 14.17
N PHE A 39 -13.70 -2.60 13.62
CA PHE A 39 -13.34 -2.46 12.20
C PHE A 39 -14.45 -2.99 11.28
N SER A 40 -15.04 -4.14 11.64
CA SER A 40 -16.12 -4.75 10.84
C SER A 40 -17.39 -3.90 10.82
N ASP A 41 -17.69 -3.20 11.92
CA ASP A 41 -18.90 -2.39 12.04
C ASP A 41 -18.76 -1.04 11.34
N ASN A 42 -17.61 -0.37 11.48
CA ASN A 42 -17.38 0.96 10.90
C ASN A 42 -15.88 1.28 10.76
N PRO A 43 -15.20 0.78 9.71
CA PRO A 43 -13.78 1.03 9.50
C PRO A 43 -13.44 2.52 9.36
N ASP A 44 -14.33 3.33 8.79
CA ASP A 44 -14.13 4.78 8.64
C ASP A 44 -13.96 5.52 9.97
N ALA A 45 -14.54 5.02 11.05
CA ALA A 45 -14.41 5.63 12.38
C ALA A 45 -13.03 5.41 13.02
N LEU A 46 -12.24 4.49 12.49
CA LEU A 46 -10.89 4.16 12.98
C LEU A 46 -9.78 4.95 12.27
N ILE A 47 -10.13 5.71 11.25
CA ILE A 47 -9.20 6.54 10.50
C ILE A 47 -8.90 7.81 11.25
N ALA A 48 -7.69 7.95 11.78
CA ALA A 48 -7.28 9.05 12.64
C ALA A 48 -6.45 10.13 11.91
N SER A 49 -5.83 9.79 10.78
CA SER A 49 -4.92 10.68 10.05
C SER A 49 -5.20 10.74 8.55
N ASP A 50 -4.60 11.73 7.87
CA ASP A 50 -4.63 11.80 6.40
C ASP A 50 -3.87 10.63 5.76
N GLU A 51 -2.82 10.13 6.42
CA GLU A 51 -2.08 8.93 5.98
C GLU A 51 -2.98 7.69 6.01
N ASP A 52 -3.71 7.46 7.10
CA ASP A 52 -4.68 6.36 7.20
C ASP A 52 -5.77 6.49 6.15
N ARG A 53 -6.30 7.70 5.98
CA ARG A 53 -7.33 7.98 4.97
C ARG A 53 -6.83 7.71 3.56
N ALA A 54 -5.60 8.12 3.24
CA ALA A 54 -5.00 7.88 1.94
C ALA A 54 -4.86 6.39 1.64
N PHE A 55 -4.35 5.60 2.61
CA PHE A 55 -4.24 4.17 2.43
C PHE A 55 -5.60 3.48 2.30
N HIS A 56 -6.59 3.87 3.11
CA HIS A 56 -7.96 3.35 3.04
C HIS A 56 -8.59 3.60 1.65
N LEU A 57 -8.45 4.79 1.08
CA LEU A 57 -8.93 5.11 -0.27
C LEU A 57 -8.19 4.29 -1.34
N MET A 58 -6.89 4.12 -1.19
CA MET A 58 -6.11 3.26 -2.07
C MET A 58 -6.58 1.80 -2.00
N ALA A 59 -6.83 1.27 -0.80
CA ALA A 59 -7.34 -0.09 -0.61
C ALA A 59 -8.71 -0.29 -1.29
N GLN A 60 -9.62 0.69 -1.19
CA GLN A 60 -10.89 0.69 -1.92
C GLN A 60 -10.70 0.70 -3.44
N ALA A 61 -9.73 1.46 -3.95
CA ALA A 61 -9.41 1.48 -5.38
C ALA A 61 -8.90 0.12 -5.87
N VAL A 62 -8.00 -0.53 -5.11
CA VAL A 62 -7.49 -1.88 -5.41
C VAL A 62 -8.63 -2.90 -5.43
N GLU A 63 -9.55 -2.84 -4.48
CA GLU A 63 -10.72 -3.73 -4.47
C GLU A 63 -11.52 -3.62 -5.77
N LYS A 64 -11.74 -2.39 -6.25
CA LYS A 64 -12.45 -2.14 -7.50
C LYS A 64 -11.69 -2.64 -8.73
N ILE A 65 -10.37 -2.40 -8.81
CA ILE A 65 -9.53 -2.74 -9.98
C ILE A 65 -9.24 -4.24 -10.02
N ASP A 66 -8.78 -4.83 -8.92
CA ASP A 66 -8.23 -6.18 -8.93
C ASP A 66 -9.29 -7.25 -8.67
N TYR A 67 -10.39 -6.90 -7.97
CA TYR A 67 -11.40 -7.87 -7.56
C TYR A 67 -12.75 -7.68 -8.26
N LEU A 68 -13.24 -6.45 -8.45
CA LEU A 68 -14.55 -6.21 -9.05
C LEU A 68 -14.46 -6.10 -10.58
N LEU A 69 -13.51 -5.32 -11.10
CA LEU A 69 -13.38 -5.07 -12.54
C LEU A 69 -13.28 -6.35 -13.38
N PRO A 70 -12.52 -7.41 -12.98
CA PRO A 70 -12.45 -8.66 -13.73
C PRO A 70 -13.76 -9.45 -13.77
N THR A 71 -14.75 -9.12 -12.93
CA THR A 71 -16.03 -9.87 -12.81
C THR A 71 -17.17 -9.23 -13.58
N VAL A 72 -16.97 -8.04 -14.14
CA VAL A 72 -18.00 -7.26 -14.85
C VAL A 72 -17.67 -7.11 -16.35
N ASN A 73 -18.68 -6.78 -17.15
CA ASN A 73 -18.47 -6.48 -18.56
C ASN A 73 -17.95 -5.04 -18.78
N GLU A 74 -17.47 -4.72 -19.99
CA GLU A 74 -16.86 -3.42 -20.30
C GLU A 74 -17.73 -2.19 -19.97
N PRO A 75 -19.04 -2.14 -20.28
CA PRO A 75 -19.88 -1.00 -19.90
C PRO A 75 -19.99 -0.78 -18.40
N GLU A 76 -19.98 -1.84 -17.59
CA GLU A 76 -20.04 -1.78 -16.13
C GLU A 76 -18.66 -1.51 -15.51
N GLY A 77 -17.59 -1.93 -16.19
CA GLY A 77 -16.21 -1.73 -15.76
C GLY A 77 -15.76 -0.28 -15.78
N ARG A 78 -16.20 0.48 -16.80
CA ARG A 78 -15.77 1.87 -16.98
C ARG A 78 -16.07 2.81 -15.79
N PRO A 79 -17.26 2.76 -15.15
CA PRO A 79 -17.50 3.50 -13.90
C PRO A 79 -16.57 3.10 -12.76
N LEU A 80 -16.22 1.80 -12.63
CA LEU A 80 -15.30 1.31 -11.61
C LEU A 80 -13.88 1.86 -11.82
N GLU A 81 -13.40 1.88 -13.08
CA GLU A 81 -12.11 2.47 -13.43
C GLU A 81 -12.03 3.96 -13.06
N LEU A 82 -13.04 4.74 -13.49
CA LEU A 82 -13.12 6.17 -13.24
C LEU A 82 -13.20 6.49 -11.74
N ASP A 83 -13.95 5.70 -10.98
CA ASP A 83 -14.07 5.88 -9.53
C ASP A 83 -12.75 5.53 -8.83
N SER A 84 -12.10 4.43 -9.24
CA SER A 84 -10.77 4.05 -8.73
C SER A 84 -9.73 5.13 -9.02
N GLN A 85 -9.73 5.73 -10.20
CA GLN A 85 -8.84 6.82 -10.54
C GLN A 85 -9.02 8.03 -9.61
N LYS A 86 -10.28 8.40 -9.28
CA LYS A 86 -10.58 9.48 -8.33
C LYS A 86 -10.10 9.14 -6.91
N LEU A 87 -10.33 7.90 -6.46
CA LEU A 87 -9.87 7.44 -5.14
C LEU A 87 -8.35 7.52 -5.04
N LEU A 88 -7.61 7.03 -6.04
CA LEU A 88 -6.16 7.09 -6.08
C LEU A 88 -5.63 8.54 -6.14
N ALA A 89 -6.23 9.40 -6.96
CA ALA A 89 -5.86 10.82 -7.02
C ALA A 89 -6.06 11.48 -5.65
N ARG A 90 -7.20 11.21 -4.99
CA ARG A 90 -7.47 11.76 -3.65
C ARG A 90 -6.52 11.21 -2.59
N ALA A 91 -6.14 9.93 -2.66
CA ALA A 91 -5.15 9.35 -1.77
C ALA A 91 -3.80 10.06 -1.91
N CYS A 92 -3.34 10.32 -3.15
CA CYS A 92 -2.09 11.06 -3.41
C CYS A 92 -2.12 12.52 -2.92
N GLU A 93 -3.31 13.17 -2.93
CA GLU A 93 -3.47 14.53 -2.38
C GLU A 93 -3.38 14.55 -0.84
N LEU A 94 -3.91 13.52 -0.17
CA LEU A 94 -3.92 13.41 1.29
C LEU A 94 -2.55 13.05 1.84
N ASP A 95 -1.91 12.04 1.24
CA ASP A 95 -0.55 11.63 1.59
C ASP A 95 0.31 11.46 0.32
N PRO A 96 1.21 12.43 0.03
CA PRO A 96 2.16 12.31 -1.06
C PRO A 96 3.11 11.10 -0.95
N HIS A 97 3.18 10.46 0.20
CA HIS A 97 3.98 9.25 0.44
C HIS A 97 3.13 7.97 0.52
N CYS A 98 1.86 8.03 0.10
CA CYS A 98 1.07 6.83 -0.16
C CYS A 98 1.54 6.19 -1.48
N PHE A 99 2.70 5.52 -1.44
CA PHE A 99 3.41 5.05 -2.63
C PHE A 99 2.63 4.03 -3.46
N ASP A 100 1.76 3.25 -2.85
CA ASP A 100 0.88 2.35 -3.60
C ASP A 100 -0.13 3.14 -4.43
N ALA A 101 -0.72 4.20 -3.87
CA ALA A 101 -1.61 5.09 -4.61
C ALA A 101 -0.87 5.80 -5.75
N LEU A 102 0.33 6.33 -5.49
CA LEU A 102 1.17 6.99 -6.51
C LEU A 102 1.50 6.03 -7.66
N ARG A 103 2.00 4.83 -7.35
CA ARG A 103 2.36 3.82 -8.33
C ARG A 103 1.17 3.43 -9.22
N MET A 104 0.01 3.22 -8.60
CA MET A 104 -1.21 2.82 -9.32
C MET A 104 -1.80 3.98 -10.12
N HIS A 105 -1.86 5.17 -9.55
CA HIS A 105 -2.33 6.37 -10.24
C HIS A 105 -1.48 6.65 -11.49
N GLN A 106 -0.15 6.60 -11.37
CA GLN A 106 0.75 6.79 -12.50
C GLN A 106 0.57 5.68 -13.58
N ALA A 107 0.31 4.44 -13.18
CA ALA A 107 0.01 3.38 -14.13
C ALA A 107 -1.27 3.63 -14.95
N MET A 108 -2.23 4.38 -14.40
CA MET A 108 -3.49 4.73 -15.09
C MET A 108 -3.36 5.97 -15.97
N VAL A 109 -2.46 6.91 -15.66
CA VAL A 109 -2.31 8.17 -16.41
C VAL A 109 -1.21 8.11 -17.47
N CYS A 110 -0.19 7.28 -17.29
CA CYS A 110 0.86 7.07 -18.28
C CYS A 110 0.29 6.37 -19.53
N THR A 111 0.56 6.95 -20.70
CA THR A 111 0.09 6.39 -21.99
C THR A 111 1.03 5.31 -22.53
N ALA A 112 2.31 5.32 -22.13
CA ALA A 112 3.30 4.34 -22.54
C ALA A 112 3.87 3.58 -21.34
N LEU A 113 4.17 2.30 -21.56
CA LEU A 113 4.86 1.46 -20.56
C LEU A 113 6.22 2.04 -20.14
N GLU A 114 6.91 2.65 -21.08
CA GLU A 114 8.22 3.26 -20.88
C GLU A 114 8.16 4.46 -19.93
N ASP A 115 7.17 5.34 -20.09
CA ASP A 115 6.98 6.52 -19.24
C ASP A 115 6.72 6.10 -17.79
N HIS A 116 5.88 5.07 -17.59
CA HIS A 116 5.63 4.53 -16.27
C HIS A 116 6.88 3.85 -15.67
N PHE A 117 7.63 3.08 -16.48
CA PHE A 117 8.88 2.48 -16.02
C PHE A 117 9.89 3.54 -15.58
N GLN A 118 10.09 4.58 -16.39
CA GLN A 118 11.00 5.67 -16.08
C GLN A 118 10.61 6.40 -14.78
N TYR A 119 9.32 6.70 -14.61
CA TYR A 119 8.80 7.26 -13.35
C TYR A 119 9.15 6.39 -12.14
N LEU A 120 8.91 5.07 -12.24
CA LEU A 120 9.22 4.16 -11.15
C LEU A 120 10.72 4.12 -10.81
N VAL A 121 11.59 4.18 -11.83
CA VAL A 121 13.05 4.21 -11.65
C VAL A 121 13.49 5.50 -10.94
N GLU A 122 12.96 6.64 -11.35
CA GLU A 122 13.33 7.95 -10.79
C GLU A 122 12.95 8.10 -9.32
N GLN A 123 11.87 7.45 -8.89
CA GLN A 123 11.35 7.55 -7.52
C GLN A 123 11.83 6.43 -6.59
N GLU A 124 12.51 5.39 -7.09
CA GLU A 124 12.83 4.17 -6.33
C GLU A 124 13.60 4.45 -5.04
N GLU A 125 14.63 5.30 -5.10
CA GLU A 125 15.47 5.61 -3.94
C GLU A 125 14.69 6.38 -2.87
N GLU A 126 13.87 7.35 -3.27
CA GLU A 126 13.03 8.14 -2.35
C GLU A 126 12.00 7.24 -1.65
N VAL A 127 11.33 6.36 -2.41
CA VAL A 127 10.38 5.39 -1.86
C VAL A 127 11.05 4.49 -0.82
N HIS A 128 12.24 3.98 -1.13
CA HIS A 128 13.00 3.13 -0.22
C HIS A 128 13.34 3.84 1.08
N GLN A 129 13.91 5.04 0.96
CA GLN A 129 14.36 5.81 2.10
C GLN A 129 13.19 6.18 3.03
N ILE A 130 12.07 6.65 2.49
CA ILE A 130 10.89 7.04 3.28
C ILE A 130 10.27 5.81 3.97
N CYS A 131 10.20 4.65 3.29
CA CYS A 131 9.70 3.42 3.93
C CYS A 131 10.58 3.01 5.13
N ILE A 132 11.91 3.11 5.01
CA ILE A 132 12.85 2.85 6.11
C ILE A 132 12.61 3.84 7.27
N GLU A 133 12.49 5.13 6.96
CA GLU A 133 12.28 6.18 7.96
C GLU A 133 10.98 5.98 8.73
N LYS A 134 9.87 5.71 8.02
CA LYS A 134 8.56 5.39 8.62
C LYS A 134 8.65 4.15 9.53
N GLY A 135 9.23 3.05 9.04
CA GLY A 135 9.41 1.84 9.83
C GLY A 135 10.27 2.05 11.08
N THR A 136 11.40 2.75 10.92
CA THR A 136 12.29 3.07 12.03
C THR A 136 11.63 3.98 13.07
N ALA A 137 10.84 4.95 12.61
CA ALA A 137 10.12 5.85 13.51
C ALA A 137 9.04 5.10 14.32
N ALA A 138 8.25 4.27 13.66
CA ALA A 138 7.18 3.50 14.30
C ALA A 138 7.68 2.39 15.23
N ALA A 139 8.88 1.84 14.98
CA ALA A 139 9.52 0.83 15.83
C ALA A 139 10.13 1.39 17.14
N LYS A 140 10.14 2.72 17.33
CA LYS A 140 10.72 3.31 18.54
C LYS A 140 9.88 3.03 19.79
N GLY A 141 10.50 2.41 20.79
CA GLY A 141 9.87 2.23 22.10
C GLY A 141 8.96 1.02 22.22
N VAL A 142 8.90 0.17 21.19
CA VAL A 142 8.16 -1.11 21.21
C VAL A 142 9.12 -2.30 21.35
N SER A 143 8.59 -3.49 21.70
CA SER A 143 9.39 -4.72 21.79
C SER A 143 9.95 -5.13 20.42
N GLU A 144 10.99 -5.96 20.42
CA GLU A 144 11.64 -6.45 19.20
C GLU A 144 10.64 -7.16 18.28
N GLU A 145 9.79 -8.04 18.81
CA GLU A 145 8.77 -8.75 18.04
C GLU A 145 7.75 -7.80 17.41
N PHE A 146 7.33 -6.76 18.13
CA PHE A 146 6.38 -5.77 17.60
C PHE A 146 7.08 -4.86 16.57
N ALA A 147 8.33 -4.48 16.80
CA ALA A 147 9.14 -3.69 15.88
C ALA A 147 9.30 -4.39 14.51
N GLU A 148 9.57 -5.70 14.49
CA GLU A 148 9.66 -6.47 13.25
C GLU A 148 8.36 -6.38 12.42
N ALA A 149 7.20 -6.56 13.05
CA ALA A 149 5.90 -6.48 12.37
C ALA A 149 5.62 -5.07 11.82
N VAL A 150 5.96 -4.04 12.58
CA VAL A 150 5.79 -2.62 12.20
C VAL A 150 6.69 -2.26 11.03
N VAL A 151 7.96 -2.66 11.07
CA VAL A 151 8.93 -2.40 9.98
C VAL A 151 8.53 -3.17 8.72
N GLU A 152 8.14 -4.44 8.84
CA GLU A 152 7.65 -5.21 7.69
C GLU A 152 6.47 -4.50 7.01
N LEU A 153 5.49 -4.03 7.79
CA LEU A 153 4.32 -3.34 7.26
C LEU A 153 4.72 -2.03 6.55
N ALA A 154 5.64 -1.26 7.12
CA ALA A 154 6.14 -0.02 6.53
C ALA A 154 6.92 -0.25 5.22
N MET A 155 7.57 -1.41 5.07
CA MET A 155 8.35 -1.76 3.87
C MET A 155 7.51 -2.34 2.73
N ARG A 156 6.26 -2.76 2.96
CA ARG A 156 5.40 -3.38 1.94
C ARG A 156 5.20 -2.52 0.69
N PRO A 157 5.01 -1.18 0.76
CA PRO A 157 4.90 -0.34 -0.43
C PRO A 157 6.17 -0.37 -1.30
N TYR A 158 7.36 -0.39 -0.67
CA TYR A 158 8.62 -0.52 -1.40
C TYR A 158 8.75 -1.88 -2.10
N TYR A 159 8.39 -2.96 -1.46
CA TYR A 159 8.41 -4.28 -2.11
C TYR A 159 7.46 -4.35 -3.32
N ARG A 160 6.27 -3.75 -3.22
CA ARG A 160 5.35 -3.64 -4.37
C ARG A 160 5.88 -2.70 -5.46
N TRP A 161 6.63 -1.67 -5.09
CA TRP A 161 7.33 -0.81 -6.04
C TRP A 161 8.39 -1.58 -6.83
N LEU A 162 9.24 -2.36 -6.16
CA LEU A 162 10.23 -3.24 -6.80
C LEU A 162 9.58 -4.29 -7.71
N ALA A 163 8.47 -4.89 -7.27
CA ALA A 163 7.72 -5.84 -8.09
C ALA A 163 7.16 -5.18 -9.36
N ALA A 164 6.68 -3.94 -9.27
CA ALA A 164 6.23 -3.16 -10.43
C ALA A 164 7.39 -2.84 -11.36
N LEU A 165 8.55 -2.42 -10.84
CA LEU A 165 9.78 -2.20 -11.62
C LEU A 165 10.22 -3.46 -12.36
N ALA A 166 10.27 -4.60 -11.67
CA ALA A 166 10.63 -5.89 -12.27
C ALA A 166 9.66 -6.27 -13.40
N THR A 167 8.35 -6.10 -13.15
CA THR A 167 7.32 -6.42 -14.14
C THR A 167 7.39 -5.50 -15.37
N ARG A 168 7.54 -4.18 -15.17
CA ARG A 168 7.65 -3.23 -16.29
C ARG A 168 8.93 -3.43 -17.09
N ALA A 169 10.06 -3.70 -16.42
CA ALA A 169 11.31 -4.05 -17.09
C ALA A 169 11.17 -5.32 -17.94
N LEU A 170 10.50 -6.34 -17.43
CA LEU A 170 10.25 -7.59 -18.17
C LEU A 170 9.39 -7.35 -19.41
N LEU A 171 8.29 -6.62 -19.27
CA LEU A 171 7.39 -6.29 -20.38
C LEU A 171 8.06 -5.42 -21.45
N SER A 172 9.07 -4.62 -21.08
CA SER A 172 9.89 -3.80 -21.99
C SER A 172 11.11 -4.55 -22.53
N GLY A 173 11.26 -5.87 -22.28
CA GLY A 173 12.38 -6.67 -22.74
C GLY A 173 13.72 -6.40 -22.02
N ARG A 174 13.70 -5.67 -20.90
CA ARG A 174 14.87 -5.29 -20.09
C ARG A 174 15.21 -6.38 -19.06
N ASN A 175 15.46 -7.60 -19.52
CA ASN A 175 15.60 -8.78 -18.66
C ASN A 175 16.64 -8.64 -17.53
N LYS A 176 17.77 -7.96 -17.80
CA LYS A 176 18.80 -7.73 -16.76
C LYS A 176 18.27 -6.84 -15.63
N ALA A 177 17.55 -5.78 -15.96
CA ALA A 177 16.93 -4.89 -14.97
C ALA A 177 15.84 -5.62 -14.18
N ALA A 178 14.99 -6.41 -14.85
CA ALA A 178 13.98 -7.22 -14.21
C ALA A 178 14.57 -8.19 -13.16
N ILE A 179 15.68 -8.88 -13.51
CA ILE A 179 16.40 -9.75 -12.57
C ILE A 179 16.95 -8.94 -11.39
N SER A 180 17.59 -7.79 -11.66
CA SER A 180 18.17 -6.94 -10.61
C SER A 180 17.12 -6.46 -9.60
N TYR A 181 15.95 -6.00 -10.06
CA TYR A 181 14.85 -5.62 -9.15
C TYR A 181 14.24 -6.83 -8.44
N GLY A 182 14.09 -7.96 -9.12
CA GLY A 182 13.64 -9.21 -8.50
C GLY A 182 14.55 -9.68 -7.37
N GLN A 183 15.87 -9.53 -7.52
CA GLN A 183 16.84 -9.90 -6.48
C GLN A 183 16.80 -9.00 -5.24
N LYS A 184 16.30 -7.76 -5.35
CA LYS A 184 16.10 -6.88 -4.19
C LYS A 184 14.89 -7.28 -3.33
N LEU A 185 14.03 -8.20 -3.83
CA LEU A 185 12.84 -8.68 -3.11
C LEU A 185 13.13 -9.87 -2.18
N PHE A 186 14.32 -10.47 -2.27
CA PHE A 186 14.75 -11.63 -1.51
C PHE A 186 16.11 -11.37 -0.81
#